data_4f43c2de6fa6664b0ed95c6e38f3aa31
#
_entry.id   4f43c2de6fa6664b0ed95c6e38f3aa31
#
_cell.length_a   1.000
_cell.length_b   1.000
_cell.length_c   1.000
_cell.angle_alpha   90.00
_cell.angle_beta   90.00
_cell.angle_gamma   90.00
#
_symmetry.space_group_name_H-M   'P 1'
#
loop_
_entity.id
_entity.type
_entity.pdbx_description
1 polymer ?
#
loop_
_entity_poly.entity_id
_entity_poly.type
_entity_poly.pdbx_seq_one_letter_code
_entity_poly.pdbx_strand_id
1 'polypeptide(L)'
;MSVSSPLAAALWQASLPATPAPDLSWLAGYWLDCSGGREASETWSDPRAGLIVGPSVTVRNGRSGFESARIAPLTDGGLAYFAQPEGAPATPFRLVDSGPQRAVFANPDNDFPHRIIYERAGDRLTARIEGADDDENRSVQWQFNRAELNARCPL
;
A
#
# COMPACT_ATOMS: atom_id res chain seq x y z
N MET A 1 3.41 39.83 -57.83
CA MET A 1 4.19 39.19 -56.74
C MET A 1 3.17 38.59 -55.76
N SER A 2 2.95 37.25 -55.85
CA SER A 2 2.01 36.56 -55.00
C SER A 2 2.79 35.94 -53.83
N VAL A 3 2.42 36.33 -52.62
CA VAL A 3 2.96 35.73 -51.38
C VAL A 3 2.00 34.63 -50.92
N SER A 4 2.43 33.39 -51.05
CA SER A 4 1.69 32.23 -50.51
C SER A 4 2.08 32.03 -49.05
N SER A 5 1.12 32.16 -48.15
CA SER A 5 1.27 31.79 -46.74
C SER A 5 1.11 30.29 -46.55
N PRO A 6 1.99 29.61 -45.77
CA PRO A 6 1.78 28.22 -45.43
C PRO A 6 0.75 28.11 -44.29
N LEU A 7 -0.29 27.29 -44.50
CA LEU A 7 -1.20 26.84 -43.45
C LEU A 7 -0.43 25.91 -42.50
N ALA A 8 -0.25 26.32 -41.25
CA ALA A 8 0.23 25.47 -40.19
C ALA A 8 -0.89 24.52 -39.75
N ALA A 9 -0.75 23.25 -40.05
CA ALA A 9 -1.65 22.21 -39.54
C ALA A 9 -1.36 22.00 -38.04
N ALA A 10 -2.26 22.43 -37.18
CA ALA A 10 -2.20 22.12 -35.76
C ALA A 10 -2.53 20.62 -35.55
N LEU A 11 -1.51 19.84 -35.22
CA LEU A 11 -1.68 18.46 -34.79
C LEU A 11 -2.32 18.47 -33.40
N TRP A 12 -3.60 18.17 -33.32
CA TRP A 12 -4.27 17.83 -32.06
C TRP A 12 -3.73 16.49 -31.61
N GLN A 13 -2.84 16.49 -30.63
CA GLN A 13 -2.46 15.28 -29.91
C GLN A 13 -3.62 14.96 -28.95
N ALA A 14 -4.39 13.96 -29.31
CA ALA A 14 -5.37 13.39 -28.40
C ALA A 14 -4.62 12.76 -27.22
N SER A 15 -4.67 13.41 -26.05
CA SER A 15 -4.18 12.79 -24.81
C SER A 15 -5.04 11.56 -24.53
N LEU A 16 -4.41 10.39 -24.48
CA LEU A 16 -5.08 9.18 -24.02
C LEU A 16 -5.61 9.44 -22.60
N PRO A 17 -6.84 9.01 -22.29
CA PRO A 17 -7.36 9.14 -20.94
C PRO A 17 -6.43 8.40 -19.98
N ALA A 18 -5.97 9.08 -18.93
CA ALA A 18 -5.19 8.46 -17.87
C ALA A 18 -6.03 7.32 -17.26
N THR A 19 -5.43 6.13 -17.13
CA THR A 19 -6.07 5.04 -16.43
C THR A 19 -6.39 5.51 -15.01
N PRO A 20 -7.65 5.40 -14.54
CA PRO A 20 -7.98 5.85 -13.20
C PRO A 20 -7.13 5.08 -12.18
N ALA A 21 -6.69 5.78 -11.14
CA ALA A 21 -5.96 5.15 -10.04
C ALA A 21 -6.84 4.07 -9.40
N PRO A 22 -6.26 2.92 -9.00
CA PRO A 22 -7.02 1.86 -8.37
C PRO A 22 -7.67 2.33 -7.07
N ASP A 23 -8.89 1.88 -6.82
CA ASP A 23 -9.58 2.17 -5.56
C ASP A 23 -9.03 1.29 -4.45
N LEU A 24 -8.36 1.90 -3.49
CA LEU A 24 -7.83 1.26 -2.29
C LEU A 24 -8.61 1.65 -1.02
N SER A 25 -9.82 2.24 -1.16
CA SER A 25 -10.68 2.60 -0.03
C SER A 25 -11.07 1.42 0.85
N TRP A 26 -11.01 0.22 0.33
CA TRP A 26 -11.29 -1.01 1.06
C TRP A 26 -10.27 -1.30 2.18
N LEU A 27 -9.11 -0.66 2.20
CA LEU A 27 -8.15 -0.74 3.31
C LEU A 27 -8.63 0.02 4.54
N ALA A 28 -9.44 1.10 4.36
CA ALA A 28 -9.81 2.01 5.45
C ALA A 28 -10.47 1.29 6.62
N GLY A 29 -10.01 1.61 7.83
CA GLY A 29 -10.54 1.08 9.08
C GLY A 29 -9.47 0.75 10.11
N TYR A 30 -9.89 0.16 11.21
CA TYR A 30 -9.03 -0.39 12.26
C TYR A 30 -9.07 -1.91 12.20
N TRP A 31 -7.91 -2.52 12.18
CA TRP A 31 -7.67 -3.92 11.96
C TRP A 31 -6.84 -4.51 13.08
N LEU A 32 -7.28 -5.64 13.68
CA LEU A 32 -6.66 -6.25 14.84
C LEU A 32 -6.35 -7.74 14.61
N ASP A 33 -5.10 -8.13 14.83
CA ASP A 33 -4.63 -9.52 14.83
C ASP A 33 -4.17 -9.92 16.24
N CYS A 34 -4.84 -10.93 16.82
CA CYS A 34 -4.56 -11.47 18.14
C CYS A 34 -3.89 -12.87 18.07
N SER A 35 -3.29 -13.22 16.96
CA SER A 35 -2.72 -14.54 16.73
C SER A 35 -1.24 -14.63 17.07
N GLY A 36 -0.74 -15.85 17.23
CA GLY A 36 0.69 -16.13 17.36
C GLY A 36 1.38 -15.50 18.58
N GLY A 37 0.66 -15.26 19.66
CA GLY A 37 1.21 -14.69 20.90
C GLY A 37 1.60 -13.22 20.75
N ARG A 38 0.99 -12.51 19.80
CA ARG A 38 1.14 -11.08 19.58
C ARG A 38 -0.21 -10.38 19.52
N GLU A 39 -0.23 -9.10 19.81
CA GLU A 39 -1.28 -8.17 19.42
C GLU A 39 -0.71 -7.27 18.35
N ALA A 40 -1.29 -7.26 17.17
CA ALA A 40 -0.93 -6.35 16.11
C ALA A 40 -2.15 -5.57 15.65
N SER A 41 -2.01 -4.27 15.45
CA SER A 41 -3.07 -3.44 14.90
C SER A 41 -2.57 -2.59 13.76
N GLU A 42 -3.42 -2.40 12.74
CA GLU A 42 -3.24 -1.42 11.68
C GLU A 42 -4.45 -0.49 11.61
N THR A 43 -4.18 0.79 11.40
CA THR A 43 -5.22 1.78 11.17
C THR A 43 -5.00 2.41 9.81
N TRP A 44 -5.98 2.33 8.92
CA TRP A 44 -5.89 2.94 7.61
C TRP A 44 -6.93 4.04 7.43
N SER A 45 -6.49 5.21 6.97
CA SER A 45 -7.41 6.31 6.62
C SER A 45 -8.16 5.97 5.32
N ASP A 46 -9.29 6.65 5.08
CA ASP A 46 -9.88 6.73 3.77
C ASP A 46 -8.96 7.48 2.79
N PRO A 47 -9.03 7.21 1.46
CA PRO A 47 -8.24 7.93 0.47
C PRO A 47 -8.62 9.40 0.38
N ARG A 48 -7.62 10.29 0.38
CA ARG A 48 -7.78 11.72 0.18
C ARG A 48 -6.82 12.21 -0.88
N ALA A 49 -7.34 12.56 -2.06
CA ALA A 49 -6.51 12.88 -3.23
C ALA A 49 -5.45 11.81 -3.53
N GLY A 50 -5.80 10.53 -3.34
CA GLY A 50 -4.90 9.40 -3.54
C GLY A 50 -3.95 9.10 -2.37
N LEU A 51 -3.92 9.93 -1.32
CA LEU A 51 -3.15 9.67 -0.11
C LEU A 51 -3.96 8.83 0.88
N ILE A 52 -3.36 7.76 1.37
CA ILE A 52 -3.84 6.91 2.46
C ILE A 52 -2.70 6.84 3.48
N VAL A 53 -2.99 7.03 4.76
CA VAL A 53 -2.00 6.89 5.84
C VAL A 53 -2.39 5.77 6.77
N GLY A 54 -1.39 5.03 7.24
CA GLY A 54 -1.61 3.86 8.08
C GLY A 54 -0.48 3.62 9.07
N PRO A 55 -0.67 3.90 10.36
CA PRO A 55 0.22 3.39 11.40
C PRO A 55 -0.14 1.95 11.76
N SER A 56 0.89 1.18 12.12
CA SER A 56 0.75 -0.11 12.76
C SER A 56 1.47 -0.14 14.10
N VAL A 57 0.93 -0.93 15.04
CA VAL A 57 1.56 -1.19 16.35
C VAL A 57 1.50 -2.69 16.60
N THR A 58 2.63 -3.26 16.98
CA THR A 58 2.72 -4.67 17.39
C THR A 58 3.25 -4.76 18.82
N VAL A 59 2.59 -5.57 19.65
CA VAL A 59 3.05 -5.91 20.99
C VAL A 59 3.30 -7.41 21.07
N ARG A 60 4.49 -7.81 21.53
CA ARG A 60 4.86 -9.20 21.76
C ARG A 60 5.76 -9.30 22.99
N ASN A 61 5.42 -10.18 23.92
CA ASN A 61 6.20 -10.39 25.15
C ASN A 61 6.47 -9.08 25.91
N GLY A 62 5.49 -8.18 26.00
CA GLY A 62 5.62 -6.89 26.67
C GLY A 62 6.48 -5.84 25.95
N ARG A 63 6.93 -6.12 24.72
CA ARG A 63 7.67 -5.18 23.87
C ARG A 63 6.79 -4.68 22.75
N SER A 64 6.82 -3.39 22.50
CA SER A 64 6.10 -2.78 21.37
C SER A 64 7.05 -2.44 20.23
N GLY A 65 6.56 -2.56 19.01
CA GLY A 65 7.15 -2.01 17.80
C GLY A 65 6.08 -1.23 17.03
N PHE A 66 6.48 -0.35 16.14
CA PHE A 66 5.56 0.40 15.31
C PHE A 66 6.10 0.58 13.88
N GLU A 67 5.19 0.81 12.95
CA GLU A 67 5.52 1.28 11.61
C GLU A 67 4.59 2.43 11.25
N SER A 68 5.14 3.48 10.67
CA SER A 68 4.38 4.48 9.95
C SER A 68 4.37 4.13 8.48
N ALA A 69 3.20 4.08 7.87
CA ALA A 69 3.07 3.80 6.45
C ALA A 69 2.15 4.82 5.77
N ARG A 70 2.35 4.99 4.47
CA ARG A 70 1.42 5.71 3.60
C ARG A 70 1.42 5.10 2.21
N ILE A 71 0.28 5.17 1.55
CA ILE A 71 0.18 4.93 0.11
C ILE A 71 -0.07 6.29 -0.53
N ALA A 72 0.75 6.66 -1.50
CA ALA A 72 0.70 7.98 -2.11
C ALA A 72 0.99 7.93 -3.61
N PRO A 73 0.47 8.89 -4.38
CA PRO A 73 0.80 9.05 -5.79
C PRO A 73 2.30 9.34 -5.98
N LEU A 74 2.86 8.77 -7.02
CA LEU A 74 4.18 9.09 -7.53
C LEU A 74 4.11 10.18 -8.60
N THR A 75 5.20 10.88 -8.84
CA THR A 75 5.28 11.95 -9.86
C THR A 75 5.03 11.45 -11.28
N ASP A 76 5.24 10.17 -11.54
CA ASP A 76 5.00 9.51 -12.83
C ASP A 76 3.57 8.96 -12.99
N GLY A 77 2.67 9.24 -12.03
CA GLY A 77 1.25 8.84 -12.07
C GLY A 77 0.97 7.46 -11.47
N GLY A 78 1.97 6.74 -10.97
CA GLY A 78 1.77 5.49 -10.23
C GLY A 78 1.44 5.73 -8.75
N LEU A 79 1.21 4.64 -8.01
CA LEU A 79 1.10 4.63 -6.55
C LEU A 79 2.27 3.87 -5.93
N ALA A 80 2.65 4.24 -4.72
CA ALA A 80 3.59 3.47 -3.91
C ALA A 80 3.17 3.43 -2.44
N TYR A 81 3.47 2.31 -1.81
CA TYR A 81 3.50 2.13 -0.37
C TYR A 81 4.87 2.58 0.15
N PHE A 82 4.90 3.45 1.13
CA PHE A 82 6.11 3.94 1.77
C PHE A 82 6.16 3.39 3.19
N ALA A 83 7.05 2.43 3.43
CA ALA A 83 7.27 1.81 4.73
C ALA A 83 8.27 2.62 5.57
N GLN A 84 7.97 2.87 6.84
CA GLN A 84 8.83 3.54 7.81
C GLN A 84 8.80 2.81 9.16
N PRO A 85 9.42 1.61 9.24
CA PRO A 85 9.50 0.87 10.50
C PRO A 85 10.36 1.64 11.50
N GLU A 86 9.88 1.74 12.75
CA GLU A 86 10.59 2.36 13.87
C GLU A 86 11.10 3.78 13.57
N GLY A 87 10.42 4.53 12.70
CA GLY A 87 10.81 5.87 12.31
C GLY A 87 12.00 5.96 11.34
N ALA A 88 12.38 4.84 10.72
CA ALA A 88 13.42 4.81 9.68
C ALA A 88 13.03 5.70 8.47
N PRO A 89 13.99 6.05 7.60
CA PRO A 89 13.67 6.68 6.32
C PRO A 89 12.68 5.86 5.51
N ALA A 90 11.77 6.53 4.79
CA ALA A 90 10.73 5.86 4.02
C ALA A 90 11.31 5.04 2.87
N THR A 91 10.96 3.76 2.81
CA THR A 91 11.29 2.86 1.71
C THR A 91 10.08 2.72 0.79
N PRO A 92 10.17 3.12 -0.49
CA PRO A 92 9.06 3.01 -1.43
C PRO A 92 8.92 1.60 -2.00
N PHE A 93 7.69 1.11 -2.09
CA PHE A 93 7.29 -0.10 -2.82
C PHE A 93 6.22 0.29 -3.84
N ARG A 94 6.52 0.18 -5.12
CA ARG A 94 5.60 0.56 -6.19
C ARG A 94 4.42 -0.41 -6.26
N LEU A 95 3.21 0.09 -6.48
CA LEU A 95 2.06 -0.76 -6.81
C LEU A 95 2.30 -1.40 -8.19
N VAL A 96 2.35 -2.73 -8.22
CA VAL A 96 2.64 -3.52 -9.42
C VAL A 96 1.44 -4.37 -9.87
N ASP A 97 0.50 -4.63 -8.98
CA ASP A 97 -0.72 -5.36 -9.29
C ASP A 97 -1.85 -4.93 -8.34
N SER A 98 -3.07 -4.84 -8.86
CA SER A 98 -4.25 -4.52 -8.06
C SER A 98 -5.50 -5.12 -8.67
N GLY A 99 -6.45 -5.48 -7.81
CA GLY A 99 -7.75 -6.00 -8.18
C GLY A 99 -8.80 -5.61 -7.15
N PRO A 100 -10.02 -6.13 -7.27
CA PRO A 100 -11.02 -5.96 -6.22
C PRO A 100 -10.48 -6.45 -4.89
N GLN A 101 -10.32 -5.56 -3.92
CA GLN A 101 -9.84 -5.87 -2.57
C GLN A 101 -8.47 -6.59 -2.50
N ARG A 102 -7.58 -6.31 -3.47
CA ARG A 102 -6.22 -6.81 -3.51
C ARG A 102 -5.27 -5.73 -4.02
N ALA A 103 -4.08 -5.64 -3.39
CA ALA A 103 -2.99 -4.77 -3.83
C ALA A 103 -1.64 -5.44 -3.58
N VAL A 104 -0.74 -5.34 -4.54
CA VAL A 104 0.64 -5.84 -4.45
C VAL A 104 1.59 -4.68 -4.72
N PHE A 105 2.42 -4.41 -3.74
CA PHE A 105 3.49 -3.42 -3.85
C PHE A 105 4.84 -4.13 -3.88
N ALA A 106 5.77 -3.65 -4.69
CA ALA A 106 7.07 -4.28 -4.87
C ALA A 106 8.22 -3.28 -4.88
N ASN A 107 9.34 -3.71 -4.30
CA ASN A 107 10.64 -3.09 -4.41
C ASN A 107 11.71 -4.21 -4.47
N PRO A 108 12.12 -4.63 -5.67
CA PRO A 108 13.10 -5.70 -5.81
C PRO A 108 14.52 -5.33 -5.35
N ASP A 109 14.80 -4.03 -5.19
CA ASP A 109 16.10 -3.54 -4.72
C ASP A 109 16.21 -3.49 -3.19
N ASN A 110 15.09 -3.70 -2.46
CA ASN A 110 15.10 -3.78 -1.01
C ASN A 110 15.58 -5.16 -0.55
N ASP A 111 16.34 -5.26 0.54
CA ASP A 111 16.83 -6.54 1.05
C ASP A 111 15.68 -7.47 1.49
N PHE A 112 14.80 -6.97 2.35
CA PHE A 112 13.56 -7.65 2.78
C PHE A 112 12.58 -6.64 3.41
N PRO A 113 11.30 -6.72 3.03
CA PRO A 113 10.69 -7.55 1.98
C PRO A 113 10.95 -7.01 0.57
N HIS A 114 10.72 -7.87 -0.45
CA HIS A 114 10.61 -7.45 -1.85
C HIS A 114 9.17 -7.09 -2.22
N ARG A 115 8.17 -7.72 -1.56
CA ARG A 115 6.74 -7.49 -1.81
C ARG A 115 5.97 -7.26 -0.52
N ILE A 116 4.96 -6.41 -0.61
CA ILE A 116 3.94 -6.18 0.41
C ILE A 116 2.59 -6.43 -0.27
N ILE A 117 1.79 -7.32 0.28
CA ILE A 117 0.55 -7.78 -0.31
C ILE A 117 -0.56 -7.58 0.71
N TYR A 118 -1.64 -6.91 0.28
CA TYR A 118 -2.87 -6.77 1.04
C TYR A 118 -4.02 -7.42 0.29
N GLU A 119 -4.81 -8.21 1.00
CA GLU A 119 -6.03 -8.83 0.49
C GLU A 119 -7.13 -8.75 1.53
N ARG A 120 -8.34 -8.36 1.12
CA ARG A 120 -9.50 -8.28 2.01
C ARG A 120 -10.59 -9.23 1.56
N ALA A 121 -11.20 -9.94 2.51
CA ALA A 121 -12.39 -10.76 2.35
C ALA A 121 -13.36 -10.47 3.49
N GLY A 122 -14.41 -9.68 3.21
CA GLY A 122 -15.37 -9.24 4.23
C GLY A 122 -14.69 -8.41 5.32
N ASP A 123 -14.77 -8.88 6.56
CA ASP A 123 -14.15 -8.24 7.72
C ASP A 123 -12.76 -8.79 8.07
N ARG A 124 -12.15 -9.53 7.15
CA ARG A 124 -10.77 -10.00 7.27
C ARG A 124 -9.86 -9.29 6.30
N LEU A 125 -8.74 -8.78 6.81
CA LEU A 125 -7.64 -8.23 6.04
C LEU A 125 -6.41 -9.12 6.24
N THR A 126 -5.83 -9.61 5.16
CA THR A 126 -4.54 -10.31 5.19
C THR A 126 -3.47 -9.34 4.70
N ALA A 127 -2.44 -9.13 5.51
CA ALA A 127 -1.21 -8.48 5.11
C ALA A 127 -0.10 -9.52 5.06
N ARG A 128 0.67 -9.54 3.96
CA ARG A 128 1.79 -10.46 3.79
C ARG A 128 2.98 -9.73 3.20
N ILE A 129 4.15 -10.01 3.74
CA ILE A 129 5.43 -9.55 3.18
C ILE A 129 6.23 -10.76 2.73
N GLU A 130 6.93 -10.63 1.61
CA GLU A 130 7.68 -11.72 0.97
C GLU A 130 9.08 -11.25 0.58
N GLY A 131 10.04 -12.17 0.61
CA GLY A 131 11.37 -12.00 0.04
C GLY A 131 11.38 -12.08 -1.48
N ALA A 132 12.56 -12.34 -2.07
CA ALA A 132 12.73 -12.58 -3.50
C ALA A 132 11.98 -13.84 -3.95
N ASP A 133 11.69 -13.96 -5.26
CA ASP A 133 10.95 -15.08 -5.83
C ASP A 133 11.68 -16.44 -5.66
N ASP A 134 12.99 -16.41 -5.46
CA ASP A 134 13.84 -17.58 -5.18
C ASP A 134 13.92 -17.94 -3.69
N ASP A 135 13.36 -17.12 -2.80
CA ASP A 135 13.30 -17.33 -1.36
C ASP A 135 11.86 -17.44 -0.86
N GLU A 136 11.14 -18.45 -1.35
CA GLU A 136 9.73 -18.72 -1.00
C GLU A 136 9.51 -18.94 0.51
N ASN A 137 10.57 -19.27 1.26
CA ASN A 137 10.50 -19.52 2.70
C ASN A 137 10.57 -18.23 3.53
N ARG A 138 10.89 -17.09 2.94
CA ARG A 138 11.01 -15.82 3.63
C ARG A 138 9.74 -14.99 3.47
N SER A 139 8.70 -15.36 4.23
CA SER A 139 7.46 -14.62 4.28
C SER A 139 6.95 -14.46 5.71
N VAL A 140 6.26 -13.36 5.96
CA VAL A 140 5.52 -13.11 7.22
C VAL A 140 4.11 -12.68 6.87
N GLN A 141 3.14 -13.22 7.60
CA GLN A 141 1.73 -12.92 7.38
C GLN A 141 1.03 -12.51 8.66
N TRP A 142 0.11 -11.56 8.53
CA TRP A 142 -0.86 -11.16 9.54
C TRP A 142 -2.26 -11.43 9.02
N GLN A 143 -3.15 -11.84 9.92
CA GLN A 143 -4.56 -12.02 9.65
C GLN A 143 -5.38 -11.15 10.60
N PHE A 144 -5.69 -9.97 10.13
CA PHE A 144 -6.45 -9.01 10.89
C PHE A 144 -7.95 -9.25 10.74
N ASN A 145 -8.69 -8.98 11.81
CA ASN A 145 -10.14 -8.83 11.78
C ASN A 145 -10.48 -7.35 11.94
N ARG A 146 -11.56 -6.91 11.28
CA ARG A 146 -12.08 -5.57 11.49
C ARG A 146 -12.52 -5.41 12.94
N ALA A 147 -12.15 -4.28 13.53
CA ALA A 147 -12.45 -4.00 14.93
C ALA A 147 -12.80 -2.52 15.11
N GLU A 148 -13.39 -2.21 16.28
CA GLU A 148 -13.57 -0.83 16.70
C GLU A 148 -12.22 -0.19 17.01
N LEU A 149 -12.11 1.11 16.73
CA LEU A 149 -10.88 1.87 16.97
C LEU A 149 -10.39 1.68 18.42
N ASN A 150 -9.13 1.34 18.58
CA ASN A 150 -8.47 1.05 19.85
C ASN A 150 -8.96 -0.22 20.57
N ALA A 151 -9.69 -1.10 19.89
CA ALA A 151 -9.94 -2.43 20.42
C ALA A 151 -8.61 -3.17 20.69
N ARG A 152 -8.60 -4.00 21.72
CA ARG A 152 -7.45 -4.77 22.18
C ARG A 152 -7.76 -6.25 22.16
N CYS A 153 -6.71 -7.06 22.11
CA CYS A 153 -6.87 -8.50 22.26
C CYS A 153 -7.33 -8.87 23.67
N PRO A 154 -8.15 -9.93 23.82
CA PRO A 154 -8.46 -10.48 25.14
C PRO A 154 -7.19 -10.87 25.89
N LEU A 155 -7.17 -10.63 27.22
CA LEU A 155 -6.08 -11.05 28.12
C LEU A 155 -6.12 -12.55 28.32
#